data_9e9532d6638ce1e6dca23bbfd39c5a70
#
_entry.id   9e9532d6638ce1e6dca23bbfd39c5a70
#
_cell.length_a   1.000
_cell.length_b   1.000
_cell.length_c   1.000
_cell.angle_alpha   90.00
_cell.angle_beta   90.00
_cell.angle_gamma   90.00
#
_symmetry.space_group_name_H-M   'P 1'
#
loop_
_entity.id
_entity.type
_entity.pdbx_description
1 polymer ?
#
loop_
_entity_poly.entity_id
_entity_poly.type
_entity_poly.pdbx_seq_one_letter_code
_entity_poly.pdbx_strand_id
1 'polypeptide(L)' 'MSLDTVKVASENPNTSQPYQELGLKDDEYERIKNILGRRPTSSELAMYSVMWSEHCS' A
#
# COMPACT_ATOMS: atom_id res chain seq x y z
N MET A 1 -8.01 15.07 9.38
CA MET A 1 -7.48 13.71 9.28
C MET A 1 -8.22 12.97 8.16
N SER A 2 -7.49 12.47 7.21
CA SER A 2 -8.14 11.73 6.13
C SER A 2 -8.31 10.28 6.56
N LEU A 3 -9.48 9.75 6.27
CA LEU A 3 -9.79 8.36 6.56
C LEU A 3 -9.77 7.60 5.24
N ASP A 4 -8.75 6.81 5.06
CA ASP A 4 -8.64 5.99 3.87
C ASP A 4 -9.07 4.58 4.24
N THR A 5 -10.35 4.31 4.05
CA THR A 5 -10.94 3.03 4.43
C THR A 5 -10.90 2.06 3.26
N VAL A 6 -11.21 0.79 3.55
CA VAL A 6 -11.28 -0.24 2.51
C VAL A 6 -12.28 0.16 1.44
N LYS A 7 -13.41 0.75 1.83
CA LYS A 7 -14.41 1.20 0.86
C LYS A 7 -13.83 2.26 -0.06
N VAL A 8 -13.14 3.25 0.50
CA VAL A 8 -12.54 4.33 -0.29
C VAL A 8 -11.47 3.76 -1.22
N ALA A 9 -10.67 2.82 -0.73
CA ALA A 9 -9.64 2.21 -1.53
C ALA A 9 -10.23 1.45 -2.72
N SER A 10 -11.36 0.76 -2.50
CA SER A 10 -12.01 0.02 -3.58
C SER A 10 -12.63 0.95 -4.61
N GLU A 11 -13.16 2.09 -4.16
CA GLU A 11 -13.80 3.05 -5.05
C GLU A 11 -12.79 3.89 -5.82
N ASN A 12 -11.57 4.00 -5.32
CA ASN A 12 -10.54 4.84 -5.93
C ASN A 12 -9.28 4.02 -6.19
N PRO A 13 -9.33 3.06 -7.10
CA PRO A 13 -8.21 2.15 -7.32
C PRO A 13 -6.99 2.80 -7.94
N ASN A 14 -7.14 3.97 -8.54
CA ASN A 14 -6.04 4.63 -9.22
C ASN A 14 -5.43 5.77 -8.41
N THR A 15 -5.76 5.85 -7.14
CA THR A 15 -5.21 6.89 -6.28
C THR A 15 -3.70 6.72 -6.16
N SER A 16 -2.95 7.80 -6.38
CA SER A 16 -1.51 7.78 -6.23
C SER A 16 -1.14 7.66 -4.75
N GLN A 17 -0.19 6.80 -4.45
CA GLN A 17 0.24 6.56 -3.07
C GLN A 17 1.75 6.66 -2.98
N PRO A 18 2.28 7.16 -1.83
CA PRO A 18 3.72 7.39 -1.67
C PRO A 18 4.45 6.11 -1.25
N TYR A 19 4.24 5.02 -1.96
CA TYR A 19 4.85 3.74 -1.58
C TYR A 19 6.38 3.77 -1.72
N GLN A 20 6.88 4.52 -2.67
CA GLN A 20 8.33 4.62 -2.87
C GLN A 20 8.99 5.34 -1.70
N GLU A 21 8.33 6.36 -1.18
CA GLU A 21 8.84 7.08 -0.01
C GLU A 21 8.86 6.21 1.23
N LEU A 22 7.99 5.22 1.26
CA LEU A 22 7.93 4.27 2.35
C LEU A 22 8.93 3.13 2.19
N GLY A 23 9.65 3.10 1.07
CA GLY A 23 10.68 2.08 0.85
C GLY A 23 10.22 0.88 0.04
N LEU A 24 9.05 0.96 -0.57
CA LEU A 24 8.54 -0.13 -1.40
C LEU A 24 8.91 0.10 -2.85
N LYS A 25 9.24 -0.98 -3.55
CA LYS A 25 9.50 -0.92 -4.99
C LYS A 25 8.20 -1.11 -5.76
N ASP A 26 8.25 -0.78 -7.05
CA ASP A 26 7.06 -0.86 -7.89
C ASP A 26 6.48 -2.27 -7.92
N ASP A 27 7.32 -3.30 -8.03
CA ASP A 27 6.86 -4.66 -8.09
C ASP A 27 6.28 -5.11 -6.74
N GLU A 28 6.84 -4.60 -5.65
CA GLU A 28 6.33 -4.90 -4.32
C GLU A 28 4.94 -4.30 -4.13
N TYR A 29 4.76 -3.08 -4.59
CA TYR A 29 3.46 -2.42 -4.52
C TYR A 29 2.42 -3.18 -5.35
N GLU A 30 2.81 -3.62 -6.54
CA GLU A 30 1.91 -4.41 -7.39
C GLU A 30 1.54 -5.72 -6.71
N ARG A 31 2.48 -6.35 -6.04
CA ARG A 31 2.20 -7.59 -5.31
C ARG A 31 1.18 -7.36 -4.21
N ILE A 32 1.30 -6.25 -3.48
CA ILE A 32 0.35 -5.92 -2.43
C ILE A 32 -1.05 -5.78 -3.03
N LYS A 33 -1.16 -5.08 -4.15
CA LYS A 33 -2.45 -4.89 -4.80
C LYS A 33 -3.06 -6.22 -5.25
N ASN A 34 -2.22 -7.14 -5.71
CA ASN A 34 -2.68 -8.45 -6.13
C ASN A 34 -3.17 -9.28 -4.95
N ILE A 35 -2.46 -9.20 -3.83
CA ILE A 35 -2.84 -9.93 -2.63
C ILE A 35 -4.20 -9.45 -2.12
N LEU A 36 -4.39 -8.14 -2.10
CA LEU A 36 -5.60 -7.54 -1.54
C LEU A 36 -6.76 -7.53 -2.53
N GLY A 37 -6.48 -7.63 -3.84
CA GLY A 37 -7.49 -7.47 -4.87
C GLY A 37 -7.93 -6.04 -5.05
N ARG A 38 -7.20 -5.08 -4.45
CA ARG A 38 -7.47 -3.65 -4.53
C ARG A 38 -6.22 -2.91 -4.08
N ARG A 39 -6.21 -1.58 -4.23
CA ARG A 39 -5.07 -0.85 -3.66
C ARG A 39 -5.16 -0.88 -2.14
N PRO A 40 -4.02 -0.88 -1.44
CA PRO A 40 -4.05 -0.83 0.02
C PRO A 40 -4.57 0.52 0.51
N THR A 41 -5.15 0.52 1.70
CA THR A 41 -5.42 1.78 2.39
C THR A 41 -4.10 2.37 2.86
N SER A 42 -4.12 3.63 3.31
CA SER A 42 -2.91 4.26 3.80
C SER A 42 -2.31 3.49 4.98
N SER A 43 -3.17 3.00 5.87
CA SER A 43 -2.70 2.22 7.02
C SER A 43 -2.11 0.89 6.59
N GLU A 44 -2.76 0.22 5.64
CA GLU A 44 -2.25 -1.06 5.14
C GLU A 44 -0.92 -0.87 4.43
N LEU A 45 -0.79 0.20 3.66
CA LEU A 45 0.44 0.47 2.94
C LEU A 45 1.60 0.68 3.91
N ALA A 46 1.35 1.41 4.98
CA ALA A 46 2.37 1.64 5.99
C ALA A 46 2.79 0.33 6.65
N MET A 47 1.82 -0.53 6.96
CA MET A 47 2.11 -1.82 7.56
C MET A 47 2.94 -2.70 6.64
N TYR A 48 2.56 -2.76 5.37
CA TYR A 48 3.30 -3.56 4.41
C TYR A 48 4.72 -3.03 4.21
N SER A 49 4.89 -1.71 4.21
CA SER A 49 6.21 -1.13 4.04
C SER A 49 7.14 -1.53 5.18
N VAL A 50 6.63 -1.56 6.40
CA VAL A 50 7.41 -2.00 7.56
C VAL A 50 7.76 -3.47 7.42
N MET A 51 6.79 -4.30 7.04
CA MET A 51 7.02 -5.73 6.90
C MET A 51 8.06 -6.03 5.83
N TRP A 52 8.01 -5.35 4.71
CA TRP A 52 8.96 -5.58 3.64
C TRP A 52 10.34 -5.03 3.97
N SER A 53 10.41 -3.93 4.70
CA SER A 53 11.69 -3.30 5.00
C SER A 53 12.51 -4.09 5.99
N GLU A 54 11.86 -4.72 6.96
CA GLU A 54 12.57 -5.35 8.07
C GLU A 54 13.40 -6.54 7.63
N HIS A 55 12.93 -7.30 6.67
CA HIS A 55 13.66 -8.49 6.30
C HIS A 55 14.87 -8.18 5.42
N CYS A 56 15.07 -6.96 5.05
CA CYS A 56 16.22 -6.55 4.26
C CYS A 56 17.44 -6.24 5.12
N SER A 57 17.25 -6.13 6.39
CA SER A 57 18.35 -5.78 7.29
C SER A 57 19.16 -6.98 7.73
#